data_0ee3ae244b84171b5907721963e279b3
#
_entry.id   0ee3ae244b84171b5907721963e279b3
#
_cell.length_a   1.000
_cell.length_b   1.000
_cell.length_c   1.000
_cell.angle_alpha   90.00
_cell.angle_beta   90.00
_cell.angle_gamma   90.00
#
_symmetry.space_group_name_H-M   'P 1'
#
loop_
_entity.id
_entity.type
_entity.pdbx_description
1 polymer ?
#
loop_
_entity_poly.entity_id
_entity_poly.type
_entity_poly.pdbx_seq_one_letter_code
_entity_poly.pdbx_strand_id
1 'polypeptide(L)'
;YLLLSMPIMALIIFQPELRRILAEFGNRPMFNTARQERENIEILVRAMERLSKMRIGALVAVEQGIQLREAVESGVQLNCDATPEMLETIFFPNNAIHDGGVLIKGDRITFAACIFPLTQRRDLDKSVGTRHRAALGLSEETDAVVIVVSEETGSISYAYKNHLERGVTLNELRSFLSSILVKRDQPQNWSEWLSDKGRRSKKSKDAPRKEKPAGDGNKTTLESGGTSTVAPPEGAERKSKAAASMGPK
;
A
#
# COMPACT_ATOMS: atom_id res chain seq x y z
N TYR A 1 -39.73 -38.85 -4.15
CA TYR A 1 -39.65 -38.11 -2.88
C TYR A 1 -38.17 -37.91 -2.42
N LEU A 2 -37.31 -38.93 -2.59
CA LEU A 2 -35.90 -38.88 -2.16
C LEU A 2 -35.06 -37.77 -2.87
N LEU A 3 -35.30 -37.57 -4.19
CA LEU A 3 -34.64 -36.52 -5.00
C LEU A 3 -35.05 -35.10 -4.59
N LEU A 4 -36.21 -34.91 -3.97
CA LEU A 4 -36.67 -33.59 -3.53
C LEU A 4 -36.25 -33.30 -2.09
N SER A 5 -36.03 -34.33 -1.25
CA SER A 5 -35.59 -34.15 0.13
C SER A 5 -34.10 -33.82 0.29
N MET A 6 -33.24 -34.27 -0.65
CA MET A 6 -31.81 -34.03 -0.63
C MET A 6 -31.43 -32.54 -0.67
N PRO A 7 -31.96 -31.70 -1.59
CA PRO A 7 -31.61 -30.28 -1.61
C PRO A 7 -32.13 -29.52 -0.37
N ILE A 8 -33.28 -29.92 0.18
CA ILE A 8 -33.84 -29.31 1.40
C ILE A 8 -32.95 -29.64 2.61
N MET A 9 -32.49 -30.88 2.73
CA MET A 9 -31.58 -31.29 3.82
C MET A 9 -30.22 -30.60 3.71
N ALA A 10 -29.68 -30.45 2.49
CA ALA A 10 -28.47 -29.68 2.25
C ALA A 10 -28.63 -28.21 2.65
N LEU A 11 -29.76 -27.57 2.30
CA LEU A 11 -30.04 -26.18 2.67
C LEU A 11 -30.08 -26.00 4.19
N ILE A 12 -30.68 -26.95 4.94
CA ILE A 12 -30.77 -26.91 6.39
C ILE A 12 -29.36 -27.07 7.03
N ILE A 13 -28.53 -27.98 6.50
CA ILE A 13 -27.18 -28.21 7.01
C ILE A 13 -26.27 -26.97 6.75
N PHE A 14 -26.40 -26.34 5.59
CA PHE A 14 -25.61 -25.15 5.23
C PHE A 14 -26.22 -23.81 5.68
N GLN A 15 -27.38 -23.84 6.35
CA GLN A 15 -28.05 -22.62 6.83
C GLN A 15 -27.14 -21.72 7.69
N PRO A 16 -26.34 -22.23 8.67
CA PRO A 16 -25.46 -21.38 9.47
C PRO A 16 -24.34 -20.73 8.63
N GLU A 17 -23.79 -21.45 7.66
CA GLU A 17 -22.76 -20.95 6.77
C GLU A 17 -23.30 -19.89 5.82
N LEU A 18 -24.49 -20.12 5.25
CA LEU A 18 -25.18 -19.13 4.41
C LEU A 18 -25.52 -17.87 5.21
N ARG A 19 -25.98 -18.01 6.46
CA ARG A 19 -26.27 -16.87 7.32
C ARG A 19 -25.01 -16.06 7.61
N ARG A 20 -23.88 -16.72 7.85
CA ARG A 20 -22.59 -16.08 8.10
C ARG A 20 -22.10 -15.33 6.85
N ILE A 21 -22.17 -15.97 5.69
CA ILE A 21 -21.80 -15.35 4.39
C ILE A 21 -22.71 -14.16 4.08
N LEU A 22 -24.04 -14.30 4.25
CA LEU A 22 -24.99 -13.21 4.01
C LEU A 22 -24.81 -12.05 4.98
N ALA A 23 -24.51 -12.31 6.26
CA ALA A 23 -24.19 -11.28 7.24
C ALA A 23 -22.89 -10.54 6.88
N GLU A 24 -21.88 -11.25 6.39
CA GLU A 24 -20.63 -10.65 5.92
C GLU A 24 -20.82 -9.83 4.65
N PHE A 25 -21.67 -10.27 3.72
CA PHE A 25 -22.08 -9.49 2.55
C PHE A 25 -22.92 -8.27 2.92
N GLY A 26 -23.83 -8.40 3.88
CA GLY A 26 -24.68 -7.29 4.34
C GLY A 26 -23.91 -6.21 5.12
N ASN A 27 -22.82 -6.57 5.77
CA ASN A 27 -21.94 -5.65 6.49
C ASN A 27 -20.86 -5.00 5.62
N ARG A 28 -20.70 -5.42 4.37
CA ARG A 28 -19.83 -4.69 3.45
C ARG A 28 -20.56 -3.42 3.01
N PRO A 29 -20.06 -2.23 3.30
CA PRO A 29 -20.60 -0.99 2.75
C PRO A 29 -20.37 -1.03 1.24
N MET A 30 -21.34 -1.58 0.49
CA MET A 30 -21.29 -1.70 -0.98
C MET A 30 -21.38 -0.35 -1.68
N PHE A 31 -21.53 0.75 -0.92
CA PHE A 31 -21.77 2.09 -1.44
C PHE A 31 -20.89 3.16 -0.79
N ASN A 32 -19.62 2.83 -0.43
CA ASN A 32 -18.65 3.90 -0.26
C ASN A 32 -18.40 4.49 -1.65
N THR A 33 -19.16 5.49 -2.00
CA THR A 33 -18.99 6.23 -3.24
C THR A 33 -17.59 6.83 -3.24
N ALA A 34 -16.94 6.89 -4.39
CA ALA A 34 -15.62 7.52 -4.56
C ALA A 34 -15.56 8.94 -3.96
N ARG A 35 -16.70 9.56 -3.73
CA ARG A 35 -16.85 10.84 -3.02
C ARG A 35 -16.52 10.69 -1.54
N GLN A 36 -17.06 9.67 -0.85
CA GLN A 36 -16.80 9.43 0.57
C GLN A 36 -15.32 9.10 0.82
N GLU A 37 -14.72 8.29 -0.05
CA GLU A 37 -13.29 7.97 0.05
C GLU A 37 -12.39 9.19 -0.12
N ARG A 38 -12.75 10.11 -1.04
CA ARG A 38 -12.04 11.40 -1.19
C ARG A 38 -12.19 12.29 0.03
N GLU A 39 -13.36 12.34 0.64
CA GLU A 39 -13.61 13.10 1.87
C GLU A 39 -12.79 12.54 3.03
N ASN A 40 -12.73 11.22 3.18
CA ASN A 40 -11.89 10.54 4.18
C ASN A 40 -10.39 10.84 3.97
N ILE A 41 -9.92 10.90 2.72
CA ILE A 41 -8.55 11.27 2.40
C ILE A 41 -8.27 12.71 2.85
N GLU A 42 -9.17 13.65 2.58
CA GLU A 42 -8.99 15.05 2.99
C GLU A 42 -8.97 15.19 4.51
N ILE A 43 -9.76 14.41 5.24
CA ILE A 43 -9.72 14.33 6.71
C ILE A 43 -8.32 13.89 7.18
N LEU A 44 -7.78 12.81 6.62
CA LEU A 44 -6.45 12.31 6.96
C LEU A 44 -5.36 13.35 6.64
N VAL A 45 -5.38 13.93 5.45
CA VAL A 45 -4.39 14.94 5.04
C VAL A 45 -4.41 16.16 5.96
N ARG A 46 -5.59 16.66 6.32
CA ARG A 46 -5.74 17.78 7.27
C ARG A 46 -5.25 17.43 8.67
N ALA A 47 -5.55 16.22 9.15
CA ALA A 47 -5.04 15.75 10.44
C ALA A 47 -3.51 15.68 10.45
N MET A 48 -2.91 15.10 9.42
CA MET A 48 -1.45 15.01 9.28
C MET A 48 -0.80 16.39 9.17
N GLU A 49 -1.41 17.33 8.48
CA GLU A 49 -0.94 18.72 8.39
C GLU A 49 -0.89 19.39 9.77
N ARG A 50 -1.96 19.25 10.57
CA ARG A 50 -2.03 19.85 11.92
C ARG A 50 -0.99 19.22 12.86
N LEU A 51 -0.93 17.88 12.90
CA LEU A 51 0.03 17.15 13.73
C LEU A 51 1.49 17.45 13.34
N SER A 52 1.77 17.56 12.03
CA SER A 52 3.08 17.94 11.50
C SER A 52 3.50 19.35 11.95
N LYS A 53 2.61 20.34 11.85
CA LYS A 53 2.87 21.72 12.30
C LYS A 53 3.17 21.80 13.78
N MET A 54 2.48 21.00 14.59
CA MET A 54 2.67 20.95 16.05
C MET A 54 3.82 20.02 16.46
N ARG A 55 4.41 19.27 15.53
CA ARG A 55 5.40 18.22 15.78
C ARG A 55 4.90 17.16 16.78
N ILE A 56 3.63 16.82 16.68
CA ILE A 56 3.03 15.75 17.45
C ILE A 56 3.24 14.44 16.69
N GLY A 57 3.92 13.49 17.32
CA GLY A 57 4.14 12.16 16.74
C GLY A 57 2.83 11.41 16.58
N ALA A 58 2.59 10.84 15.39
CA ALA A 58 1.39 10.08 15.10
C ALA A 58 1.70 8.84 14.28
N LEU A 59 0.86 7.80 14.47
CA LEU A 59 0.92 6.55 13.73
C LEU A 59 -0.51 6.12 13.41
N VAL A 60 -0.91 6.23 12.15
CA VAL A 60 -2.28 5.96 11.68
C VAL A 60 -2.26 4.86 10.64
N ALA A 61 -2.94 3.75 10.93
CA ALA A 61 -3.13 2.65 10.00
C ALA A 61 -4.53 2.71 9.39
N VAL A 62 -4.62 2.70 8.07
CA VAL A 62 -5.88 2.62 7.32
C VAL A 62 -6.07 1.20 6.82
N GLU A 63 -7.05 0.49 7.41
CA GLU A 63 -7.39 -0.90 7.06
C GLU A 63 -7.93 -0.98 5.63
N GLN A 64 -7.45 -1.97 4.89
CA GLN A 64 -7.89 -2.26 3.53
C GLN A 64 -8.67 -3.59 3.47
N GLY A 65 -8.15 -4.57 2.75
CA GLY A 65 -8.75 -5.88 2.59
C GLY A 65 -8.45 -6.85 3.74
N ILE A 66 -7.25 -6.76 4.32
CA ILE A 66 -6.80 -7.63 5.41
C ILE A 66 -7.19 -7.00 6.75
N GLN A 67 -7.92 -7.75 7.59
CA GLN A 67 -8.31 -7.30 8.91
C GLN A 67 -7.10 -7.31 9.87
N LEU A 68 -6.91 -6.22 10.60
CA LEU A 68 -5.77 -6.02 11.52
C LEU A 68 -6.08 -6.58 12.92
N ARG A 69 -6.44 -7.87 13.02
CA ARG A 69 -6.92 -8.49 14.26
C ARG A 69 -5.89 -8.46 15.38
N GLU A 70 -4.63 -8.78 15.08
CA GLU A 70 -3.56 -8.84 16.09
C GLU A 70 -3.24 -7.45 16.66
N ALA A 71 -3.26 -6.42 15.81
CA ALA A 71 -3.07 -5.04 16.24
C ALA A 71 -4.21 -4.52 17.13
N VAL A 72 -5.41 -5.08 16.97
CA VAL A 72 -6.62 -4.69 17.72
C VAL A 72 -6.62 -5.24 19.15
N GLU A 73 -6.03 -6.41 19.39
CA GLU A 73 -6.02 -7.04 20.73
C GLU A 73 -5.37 -6.17 21.80
N SER A 74 -4.40 -5.32 21.41
CA SER A 74 -3.73 -4.39 22.33
C SER A 74 -4.41 -3.02 22.43
N GLY A 75 -5.34 -2.71 21.53
CA GLY A 75 -5.93 -1.38 21.37
C GLY A 75 -7.13 -1.11 22.24
N VAL A 76 -7.38 0.19 22.48
CA VAL A 76 -8.62 0.69 23.12
C VAL A 76 -9.66 0.92 22.03
N GLN A 77 -10.80 0.25 22.14
CA GLN A 77 -11.91 0.44 21.20
C GLN A 77 -12.57 1.81 21.38
N LEU A 78 -12.63 2.59 20.33
CA LEU A 78 -13.25 3.93 20.31
C LEU A 78 -14.54 3.94 19.48
N ASN A 79 -14.48 3.41 18.27
CA ASN A 79 -15.58 3.34 17.31
C ASN A 79 -16.31 4.69 17.10
N CYS A 80 -15.53 5.75 16.82
CA CYS A 80 -16.01 7.10 16.55
C CYS A 80 -15.70 7.53 15.11
N ASP A 81 -16.30 8.64 14.66
CA ASP A 81 -16.05 9.18 13.34
C ASP A 81 -14.60 9.69 13.23
N ALA A 82 -13.96 9.43 12.10
CA ALA A 82 -12.63 9.95 11.83
C ALA A 82 -12.74 11.43 11.46
N THR A 83 -12.29 12.30 12.38
CA THR A 83 -12.19 13.74 12.16
C THR A 83 -10.77 14.22 12.47
N PRO A 84 -10.31 15.33 11.86
CA PRO A 84 -8.99 15.87 12.17
C PRO A 84 -8.84 16.21 13.66
N GLU A 85 -9.90 16.74 14.29
CA GLU A 85 -9.94 17.11 15.69
C GLU A 85 -9.82 15.89 16.61
N MET A 86 -10.46 14.77 16.25
CA MET A 86 -10.37 13.54 17.02
C MET A 86 -8.96 12.95 16.95
N LEU A 87 -8.35 12.90 15.76
CA LEU A 87 -6.98 12.42 15.59
C LEU A 87 -5.97 13.30 16.35
N GLU A 88 -6.14 14.61 16.29
CA GLU A 88 -5.33 15.56 17.06
C GLU A 88 -5.47 15.31 18.56
N THR A 89 -6.69 15.10 19.06
CA THR A 89 -6.96 14.83 20.48
C THR A 89 -6.34 13.51 20.92
N ILE A 90 -6.44 12.45 20.11
CA ILE A 90 -5.87 11.13 20.44
C ILE A 90 -4.35 11.23 20.59
N PHE A 91 -3.66 11.86 19.64
CA PHE A 91 -2.19 11.94 19.64
C PHE A 91 -1.64 13.08 20.50
N PHE A 92 -2.52 13.91 21.09
CA PHE A 92 -2.06 15.00 21.94
C PHE A 92 -1.21 14.46 23.11
N PRO A 93 -0.02 15.02 23.36
CA PRO A 93 0.87 14.54 24.42
C PRO A 93 0.17 14.51 25.79
N ASN A 94 0.48 13.47 26.57
CA ASN A 94 -0.13 13.20 27.88
C ASN A 94 -1.60 12.71 27.85
N ASN A 95 -2.19 12.47 26.69
CA ASN A 95 -3.44 11.73 26.63
C ASN A 95 -3.19 10.25 26.96
N ALA A 96 -4.11 9.58 27.65
CA ALA A 96 -3.97 8.16 28.04
C ALA A 96 -3.82 7.19 26.87
N ILE A 97 -4.26 7.58 25.66
CA ILE A 97 -4.28 6.74 24.45
C ILE A 97 -3.37 7.26 23.34
N HIS A 98 -2.44 8.20 23.64
CA HIS A 98 -1.56 8.80 22.62
C HIS A 98 -0.39 7.90 22.21
N ASP A 99 -0.01 6.97 23.08
CA ASP A 99 1.09 6.04 22.81
C ASP A 99 0.56 4.80 22.07
N GLY A 100 1.08 4.59 20.87
CA GLY A 100 0.63 3.54 19.96
C GLY A 100 0.09 4.09 18.65
N GLY A 101 -0.61 3.21 17.91
CA GLY A 101 -1.23 3.54 16.63
C GLY A 101 -2.75 3.67 16.72
N VAL A 102 -3.30 4.39 15.77
CA VAL A 102 -4.74 4.49 15.53
C VAL A 102 -5.11 3.64 14.34
N LEU A 103 -6.18 2.87 14.46
CA LEU A 103 -6.74 2.07 13.40
C LEU A 103 -7.99 2.73 12.84
N ILE A 104 -7.99 3.00 11.53
CA ILE A 104 -9.12 3.57 10.79
C ILE A 104 -9.64 2.53 9.81
N LYS A 105 -10.95 2.36 9.81
CA LYS A 105 -11.69 1.52 8.86
C LYS A 105 -12.80 2.33 8.21
N GLY A 106 -12.65 2.58 6.91
CA GLY A 106 -13.56 3.46 6.18
C GLY A 106 -13.50 4.89 6.72
N ASP A 107 -14.60 5.37 7.26
CA ASP A 107 -14.77 6.71 7.85
C ASP A 107 -14.69 6.74 9.39
N ARG A 108 -14.32 5.61 10.02
CA ARG A 108 -14.33 5.49 11.48
C ARG A 108 -12.97 5.15 12.07
N ILE A 109 -12.65 5.78 13.18
CA ILE A 109 -11.59 5.35 14.09
C ILE A 109 -12.16 4.19 14.91
N THR A 110 -11.62 2.99 14.70
CA THR A 110 -12.08 1.79 15.40
C THR A 110 -11.35 1.57 16.71
N PHE A 111 -10.02 1.73 16.70
CA PHE A 111 -9.15 1.52 17.86
C PHE A 111 -8.06 2.59 17.93
N ALA A 112 -7.59 2.87 19.15
CA ALA A 112 -6.40 3.68 19.42
C ALA A 112 -5.48 2.97 20.40
N ALA A 113 -4.28 3.51 20.62
CA ALA A 113 -3.22 2.90 21.45
C ALA A 113 -2.87 1.46 21.00
N CYS A 114 -3.00 1.15 19.71
CA CYS A 114 -2.65 -0.15 19.16
C CYS A 114 -1.13 -0.31 19.09
N ILE A 115 -0.64 -1.49 19.47
CA ILE A 115 0.76 -1.86 19.34
C ILE A 115 0.93 -2.58 18.00
N PHE A 116 1.71 -2.00 17.09
CA PHE A 116 2.01 -2.60 15.80
C PHE A 116 3.35 -3.35 15.84
N PRO A 117 3.51 -4.42 15.05
CA PRO A 117 4.75 -5.15 14.96
C PRO A 117 5.87 -4.26 14.45
N LEU A 118 7.07 -4.40 15.01
CA LEU A 118 8.25 -3.68 14.56
C LEU A 118 8.96 -4.50 13.48
N THR A 119 9.32 -3.84 12.38
CA THR A 119 10.13 -4.49 11.34
C THR A 119 11.44 -5.04 11.90
N GLN A 120 11.85 -6.21 11.42
CA GLN A 120 13.12 -6.86 11.76
C GLN A 120 14.27 -6.44 10.81
N ARG A 121 14.02 -5.53 9.88
CA ARG A 121 15.01 -5.05 8.91
C ARG A 121 16.14 -4.33 9.62
N ARG A 122 17.38 -4.70 9.26
CA ARG A 122 18.62 -4.12 9.79
C ARG A 122 19.25 -3.07 8.88
N ASP A 123 18.76 -2.98 7.65
CA ASP A 123 19.21 -2.05 6.60
C ASP A 123 18.62 -0.64 6.74
N LEU A 124 17.78 -0.42 7.77
CA LEU A 124 17.18 0.88 8.02
C LEU A 124 18.18 1.83 8.68
N ASP A 125 18.14 3.08 8.23
CA ASP A 125 18.90 4.16 8.84
C ASP A 125 18.62 4.26 10.35
N LYS A 126 19.64 4.59 11.14
CA LYS A 126 19.52 4.78 12.61
C LYS A 126 18.56 5.93 12.98
N SER A 127 18.31 6.85 12.05
CA SER A 127 17.36 7.96 12.21
C SER A 127 15.88 7.53 12.12
N VAL A 128 15.61 6.25 11.84
CA VAL A 128 14.24 5.73 11.76
C VAL A 128 13.74 5.43 13.17
N GLY A 129 12.83 6.27 13.68
CA GLY A 129 12.23 6.11 15.01
C GLY A 129 11.27 4.91 15.11
N THR A 130 10.82 4.63 16.33
CA THR A 130 9.96 3.47 16.64
C THR A 130 8.66 3.48 15.86
N ARG A 131 7.98 4.62 15.69
CA ARG A 131 6.74 4.73 14.91
C ARG A 131 6.94 4.40 13.43
N HIS A 132 8.07 4.79 12.84
CA HIS A 132 8.38 4.41 11.45
C HIS A 132 8.66 2.90 11.31
N ARG A 133 9.35 2.32 12.31
CA ARG A 133 9.60 0.86 12.33
C ARG A 133 8.32 0.07 12.50
N ALA A 134 7.38 0.57 13.31
CA ALA A 134 6.05 -0.01 13.47
C ALA A 134 5.22 0.10 12.19
N ALA A 135 5.28 1.26 11.52
CA ALA A 135 4.60 1.44 10.24
C ALA A 135 5.09 0.47 9.17
N LEU A 136 6.41 0.30 9.08
CA LEU A 136 7.00 -0.63 8.13
C LEU A 136 6.64 -2.08 8.49
N GLY A 137 6.77 -2.48 9.77
CA GLY A 137 6.43 -3.83 10.23
C GLY A 137 4.97 -4.19 9.94
N LEU A 138 4.02 -3.29 10.20
CA LEU A 138 2.62 -3.54 9.85
C LEU A 138 2.41 -3.67 8.34
N SER A 139 3.12 -2.88 7.53
CA SER A 139 3.03 -2.93 6.06
C SER A 139 3.69 -4.16 5.44
N GLU A 140 4.57 -4.87 6.19
CA GLU A 140 5.17 -6.15 5.81
C GLU A 140 4.16 -7.30 5.91
N GLU A 141 3.26 -7.24 6.89
CA GLU A 141 2.32 -8.31 7.21
C GLU A 141 0.92 -8.09 6.61
N THR A 142 0.61 -6.85 6.22
CA THR A 142 -0.75 -6.47 5.81
C THR A 142 -0.76 -5.59 4.56
N ASP A 143 -1.95 -5.38 4.00
CA ASP A 143 -2.19 -4.42 2.93
C ASP A 143 -2.62 -3.02 3.43
N ALA A 144 -2.48 -2.77 4.73
CA ALA A 144 -2.81 -1.48 5.32
C ALA A 144 -1.88 -0.36 4.82
N VAL A 145 -2.45 0.83 4.67
CA VAL A 145 -1.66 2.05 4.48
C VAL A 145 -1.37 2.65 5.85
N VAL A 146 -0.11 2.83 6.18
CA VAL A 146 0.30 3.36 7.48
C VAL A 146 0.96 4.71 7.31
N ILE A 147 0.40 5.75 7.94
CA ILE A 147 0.89 7.14 7.89
C ILE A 147 1.57 7.46 9.21
N VAL A 148 2.71 8.12 9.14
CA VAL A 148 3.53 8.50 10.30
C VAL A 148 3.82 9.98 10.28
N VAL A 149 3.71 10.63 11.43
CA VAL A 149 4.25 11.97 11.68
C VAL A 149 5.38 11.85 12.71
N SER A 150 6.55 12.39 12.38
CA SER A 150 7.70 12.41 13.27
C SER A 150 7.52 13.45 14.37
N GLU A 151 7.70 13.07 15.63
CA GLU A 151 7.68 14.01 16.77
C GLU A 151 8.91 14.91 16.82
N GLU A 152 10.04 14.47 16.24
CA GLU A 152 11.28 15.24 16.24
C GLU A 152 11.27 16.33 15.16
N THR A 153 10.86 15.96 13.94
CA THR A 153 10.98 16.82 12.76
C THR A 153 9.64 17.37 12.26
N GLY A 154 8.52 16.74 12.63
CA GLY A 154 7.21 17.00 12.05
C GLY A 154 7.06 16.45 10.63
N SER A 155 8.06 15.76 10.08
CA SER A 155 7.98 15.21 8.74
C SER A 155 6.93 14.10 8.64
N ILE A 156 6.21 14.11 7.52
CA ILE A 156 5.20 13.10 7.22
C ILE A 156 5.85 11.98 6.40
N SER A 157 5.50 10.75 6.70
CA SER A 157 5.96 9.56 6.00
C SER A 157 4.81 8.58 5.85
N TYR A 158 4.89 7.65 4.91
CA TYR A 158 3.94 6.54 4.84
C TYR A 158 4.66 5.22 4.56
N ALA A 159 4.06 4.13 5.04
CA ALA A 159 4.48 2.76 4.73
C ALA A 159 3.34 2.01 4.04
N TYR A 160 3.67 1.28 2.98
CA TYR A 160 2.75 0.46 2.22
C TYR A 160 3.49 -0.65 1.48
N LYS A 161 3.01 -1.88 1.58
CA LYS A 161 3.60 -3.06 0.90
C LYS A 161 5.11 -3.15 1.09
N ASN A 162 5.56 -3.14 2.33
CA ASN A 162 6.97 -3.25 2.70
C ASN A 162 7.87 -2.09 2.19
N HIS A 163 7.28 -0.96 1.85
CA HIS A 163 7.98 0.23 1.39
C HIS A 163 7.69 1.39 2.33
N LEU A 164 8.74 2.11 2.75
CA LEU A 164 8.65 3.30 3.59
C LEU A 164 9.13 4.51 2.80
N GLU A 165 8.23 5.46 2.56
CA GLU A 165 8.53 6.74 1.94
C GLU A 165 8.55 7.84 3.01
N ARG A 166 9.65 8.60 3.07
CA ARG A 166 9.87 9.59 4.15
C ARG A 166 9.86 11.00 3.61
N GLY A 167 9.38 11.94 4.45
CA GLY A 167 9.44 13.37 4.16
C GLY A 167 8.55 13.79 3.00
N VAL A 168 7.40 13.14 2.85
CA VAL A 168 6.45 13.43 1.76
C VAL A 168 5.69 14.72 2.03
N THR A 169 5.41 15.45 0.95
CA THR A 169 4.54 16.63 1.00
C THR A 169 3.07 16.22 1.13
N LEU A 170 2.21 17.15 1.59
CA LEU A 170 0.77 16.90 1.69
C LEU A 170 0.13 16.54 0.33
N ASN A 171 0.64 17.10 -0.77
CA ASN A 171 0.13 16.79 -2.11
C ASN A 171 0.54 15.38 -2.57
N GLU A 172 1.76 14.96 -2.27
CA GLU A 172 2.22 13.59 -2.54
C GLU A 172 1.42 12.59 -1.70
N LEU A 173 1.23 12.85 -0.40
CA LEU A 173 0.39 12.02 0.46
C LEU A 173 -1.03 11.90 -0.09
N ARG A 174 -1.67 13.03 -0.47
CA ARG A 174 -3.02 13.04 -1.06
C ARG A 174 -3.09 12.22 -2.34
N SER A 175 -2.12 12.40 -3.24
CA SER A 175 -2.05 11.67 -4.50
C SER A 175 -1.88 10.17 -4.27
N PHE A 176 -1.00 9.80 -3.34
CA PHE A 176 -0.77 8.41 -2.96
C PHE A 176 -2.03 7.77 -2.37
N LEU A 177 -2.64 8.40 -1.35
CA LEU A 177 -3.87 7.90 -0.73
C LEU A 177 -5.01 7.77 -1.77
N SER A 178 -5.15 8.74 -2.67
CA SER A 178 -6.15 8.67 -3.74
C SER A 178 -5.91 7.50 -4.69
N SER A 179 -4.65 7.16 -4.97
CA SER A 179 -4.31 6.04 -5.86
C SER A 179 -4.63 4.66 -5.25
N ILE A 180 -4.59 4.55 -3.92
CA ILE A 180 -4.78 3.29 -3.20
C ILE A 180 -6.23 3.15 -2.69
N LEU A 181 -6.75 4.21 -2.03
CA LEU A 181 -8.05 4.15 -1.33
C LEU A 181 -9.23 4.38 -2.27
N VAL A 182 -9.09 5.31 -3.22
CA VAL A 182 -10.14 5.49 -4.23
C VAL A 182 -10.06 4.34 -5.21
N LYS A 183 -10.81 3.27 -4.95
CA LYS A 183 -11.04 2.24 -5.95
C LYS A 183 -11.62 2.97 -7.16
N ARG A 184 -10.88 2.97 -8.28
CA ARG A 184 -11.48 3.37 -9.54
C ARG A 184 -12.73 2.53 -9.69
N ASP A 185 -13.90 3.19 -9.70
CA ASP A 185 -15.11 2.61 -10.24
C ASP A 185 -14.78 2.23 -11.69
N GLN A 186 -14.19 1.06 -11.86
CA GLN A 186 -14.38 0.35 -13.11
C GLN A 186 -15.86 -0.01 -13.06
N PRO A 187 -16.70 0.59 -13.89
CA PRO A 187 -18.03 0.05 -14.09
C PRO A 187 -17.78 -1.40 -14.52
N GLN A 188 -18.03 -2.33 -13.62
CA GLN A 188 -18.18 -3.71 -14.01
C GLN A 188 -19.50 -3.77 -14.78
N ASN A 189 -19.50 -3.18 -15.96
CA ASN A 189 -20.45 -3.53 -16.99
C ASN A 189 -20.12 -4.98 -17.33
N TRP A 190 -20.72 -5.87 -16.55
CA TRP A 190 -20.74 -7.30 -16.81
C TRP A 190 -21.02 -7.58 -18.30
N SER A 191 -21.87 -6.77 -18.93
CA SER A 191 -22.15 -6.79 -20.35
C SER A 191 -20.95 -6.41 -21.23
N GLU A 192 -20.11 -5.45 -20.85
CA GLU A 192 -18.89 -5.09 -21.59
C GLU A 192 -17.78 -6.14 -21.44
N TRP A 193 -17.61 -6.71 -20.24
CA TRP A 193 -16.67 -7.82 -20.03
C TRP A 193 -17.04 -9.04 -20.88
N LEU A 194 -18.33 -9.38 -20.96
CA LEU A 194 -18.83 -10.46 -21.83
C LEU A 194 -18.65 -10.13 -23.31
N SER A 195 -18.85 -8.88 -23.73
CA SER A 195 -18.70 -8.44 -25.11
C SER A 195 -17.23 -8.41 -25.56
N ASP A 196 -16.30 -8.03 -24.69
CA ASP A 196 -14.85 -8.02 -24.99
C ASP A 196 -14.28 -9.44 -25.10
N LYS A 197 -14.73 -10.37 -24.26
CA LYS A 197 -14.41 -11.80 -24.39
C LYS A 197 -14.93 -12.40 -25.70
N GLY A 198 -16.12 -11.98 -26.14
CA GLY A 198 -16.69 -12.36 -27.42
C GLY A 198 -15.94 -11.82 -28.64
N ARG A 199 -15.43 -10.57 -28.55
CA ARG A 199 -14.64 -9.96 -29.63
C ARG A 199 -13.24 -10.57 -29.77
N ARG A 200 -12.58 -10.91 -28.67
CA ARG A 200 -11.24 -11.56 -28.69
C ARG A 200 -11.32 -12.97 -29.30
N SER A 201 -12.40 -13.69 -29.05
CA SER A 201 -12.64 -15.03 -29.65
C SER A 201 -12.91 -14.98 -31.16
N LYS A 202 -13.57 -13.92 -31.68
CA LYS A 202 -13.79 -13.76 -33.11
C LYS A 202 -12.56 -13.34 -33.89
N LYS A 203 -11.72 -12.46 -33.31
CA LYS A 203 -10.49 -11.96 -33.95
C LYS A 203 -9.40 -13.03 -34.13
N SER A 204 -9.46 -14.11 -33.33
CA SER A 204 -8.55 -15.26 -33.45
C SER A 204 -8.95 -16.23 -34.57
N LYS A 205 -10.20 -16.18 -35.08
CA LYS A 205 -10.68 -17.06 -36.16
C LYS A 205 -10.50 -16.46 -37.54
N ASP A 206 -10.35 -15.14 -37.66
CA ASP A 206 -10.26 -14.41 -38.92
C ASP A 206 -8.85 -13.95 -39.31
N ALA A 207 -7.81 -14.49 -38.64
CA ALA A 207 -6.43 -14.21 -39.01
C ALA A 207 -6.07 -14.96 -40.30
N PRO A 208 -5.67 -14.28 -41.39
CA PRO A 208 -5.32 -14.92 -42.64
C PRO A 208 -4.09 -15.83 -42.43
N ARG A 209 -4.25 -17.07 -42.87
CA ARG A 209 -3.21 -18.12 -42.89
C ARG A 209 -2.05 -17.63 -43.78
N LYS A 210 -0.94 -17.22 -43.17
CA LYS A 210 0.29 -16.91 -43.89
C LYS A 210 0.82 -18.19 -44.52
N GLU A 211 0.79 -18.22 -45.86
CA GLU A 211 1.47 -19.23 -46.68
C GLU A 211 2.98 -19.17 -46.42
N LYS A 212 3.58 -20.35 -46.26
CA LYS A 212 5.04 -20.52 -46.20
C LYS A 212 5.61 -20.30 -47.61
N PRO A 213 6.65 -19.48 -47.79
CA PRO A 213 7.40 -19.53 -49.05
C PRO A 213 8.28 -20.78 -49.07
N ALA A 214 8.20 -21.48 -50.18
CA ALA A 214 9.01 -22.63 -50.55
C ALA A 214 10.49 -22.21 -50.64
N GLY A 215 11.36 -23.14 -50.26
CA GLY A 215 12.81 -22.95 -50.29
C GLY A 215 13.35 -22.84 -51.71
N ASP A 216 14.43 -22.10 -51.83
CA ASP A 216 15.42 -22.39 -52.83
C ASP A 216 16.81 -22.25 -52.22
N GLY A 217 17.64 -23.25 -52.47
CA GLY A 217 19.00 -23.31 -52.01
C GLY A 217 19.92 -22.57 -52.96
N ASN A 218 20.94 -21.94 -52.45
CA ASN A 218 22.26 -22.08 -53.09
C ASN A 218 23.39 -21.78 -52.10
N LYS A 219 24.41 -22.52 -52.33
CA LYS A 219 25.76 -22.57 -51.72
C LYS A 219 26.52 -21.27 -51.95
N THR A 220 27.45 -20.92 -51.08
CA THR A 220 28.88 -20.90 -51.38
C THR A 220 29.61 -19.80 -50.56
N THR A 221 30.61 -20.27 -49.85
CA THR A 221 32.02 -19.85 -49.68
C THR A 221 32.36 -18.65 -48.79
N LEU A 222 33.05 -18.96 -47.70
CA LEU A 222 34.42 -18.57 -47.24
C LEU A 222 34.81 -17.08 -47.36
N GLU A 223 35.19 -16.50 -46.27
CA GLU A 223 36.57 -16.05 -45.87
C GLU A 223 36.46 -15.02 -44.72
N SER A 224 37.06 -15.33 -43.64
CA SER A 224 38.32 -14.87 -43.04
C SER A 224 38.38 -13.42 -42.58
N GLY A 225 38.70 -13.24 -41.34
CA GLY A 225 39.72 -12.26 -40.93
C GLY A 225 39.26 -11.06 -40.13
N GLY A 226 39.77 -10.90 -38.94
CA GLY A 226 39.98 -9.59 -38.38
C GLY A 226 39.71 -9.45 -36.87
N THR A 227 40.61 -9.97 -36.10
CA THR A 227 41.00 -9.52 -34.75
C THR A 227 41.19 -8.00 -34.71
N SER A 228 40.62 -7.34 -33.73
CA SER A 228 41.24 -6.15 -33.18
C SER A 228 40.82 -5.89 -31.75
N THR A 229 41.70 -6.18 -30.86
CA THR A 229 41.88 -5.80 -29.47
C THR A 229 42.16 -4.33 -29.39
N VAL A 230 41.45 -3.56 -28.54
CA VAL A 230 41.99 -2.32 -27.98
C VAL A 230 41.56 -2.20 -26.52
N ALA A 231 42.59 -2.14 -25.66
CA ALA A 231 42.56 -1.91 -24.23
C ALA A 231 42.35 -0.43 -23.86
N PRO A 232 42.10 -0.11 -22.57
CA PRO A 232 41.77 1.21 -22.07
C PRO A 232 43.01 2.06 -21.78
N PRO A 233 42.93 3.40 -21.69
CA PRO A 233 44.00 4.20 -21.14
C PRO A 233 43.85 4.48 -19.65
N GLU A 234 44.91 4.18 -18.94
CA GLU A 234 45.33 4.66 -17.62
C GLU A 234 45.74 6.15 -17.64
N GLY A 235 45.66 6.73 -16.44
CA GLY A 235 46.55 7.85 -16.03
C GLY A 235 45.82 9.17 -15.88
N ALA A 236 45.79 9.76 -14.72
CA ALA A 236 46.93 10.34 -14.03
C ALA A 236 46.57 10.77 -12.60
N GLU A 237 47.48 10.39 -11.77
CA GLU A 237 47.80 10.88 -10.42
C GLU A 237 48.14 12.40 -10.33
N ARG A 238 48.12 12.81 -9.08
CA ARG A 238 48.92 13.85 -8.38
C ARG A 238 48.18 15.19 -8.17
N LYS A 239 48.17 15.69 -7.02
CA LYS A 239 49.08 16.08 -5.92
C LYS A 239 48.24 16.80 -4.86
N SER A 240 48.40 16.57 -3.63
CA SER A 240 49.42 16.88 -2.64
C SER A 240 49.10 18.09 -1.78
N LYS A 241 49.08 17.82 -0.49
CA LYS A 241 49.66 18.58 0.66
C LYS A 241 48.98 19.87 1.14
N ALA A 242 48.70 19.86 2.30
CA ALA A 242 49.29 20.35 3.56
C ALA A 242 48.52 21.58 4.06
N ALA A 243 48.28 21.88 5.25
CA ALA A 243 48.94 21.84 6.52
C ALA A 243 47.87 22.25 7.55
N ALA A 244 47.73 21.62 8.68
CA ALA A 244 48.38 21.90 9.91
C ALA A 244 47.89 23.15 10.66
N SER A 245 47.46 22.90 11.90
CA SER A 245 47.86 23.64 13.07
C SER A 245 46.85 24.58 13.73
N MET A 246 46.72 24.30 14.99
CA MET A 246 46.44 25.15 16.16
C MET A 246 45.01 25.16 16.71
N GLY A 247 44.88 24.42 17.80
CA GLY A 247 44.00 24.72 18.92
C GLY A 247 44.58 25.83 19.82
N PRO A 248 44.29 25.90 21.12
CA PRO A 248 42.99 25.91 21.78
C PRO A 248 42.76 27.21 22.57
N LYS A 249 41.56 27.51 22.89
CA LYS A 249 41.19 28.12 24.19
C LYS A 249 39.75 27.79 24.50
#